data_7861f1e0652e4ca12c805118ffdd97ea
#
_entry.id   7861f1e0652e4ca12c805118ffdd97ea
#
_cell.length_a   1.000
_cell.length_b   1.000
_cell.length_c   1.000
_cell.angle_alpha   90.00
_cell.angle_beta   90.00
_cell.angle_gamma   90.00
#
_symmetry.space_group_name_H-M   'P 1'
#
loop_
_entity.id
_entity.type
_entity.pdbx_description
1 polymer ?
#
loop_
_entity_poly.entity_id
_entity_poly.type
_entity_poly.pdbx_seq_one_letter_code
_entity_poly.pdbx_strand_id
1 'polypeptide(L)'
;RGHVTVALSGDGADELFGGYERYRVMLLLRLYTRVPRTVRRGIRTALLALLPPKTEERTVFGRLRRLLEISDREGIEQYLAVISRFPNAVADDLLPPDLRHAASRDAQTRFLAGMCRPGPITADTIMELDISTYLNNDILTKVDRASMAHALEVRSPFLDPEIAELALSLPLGWKLNGR
;
A
#
# COMPACT_ATOMS: atom_id res chain seq x y z
N ARG A 1 12.72 18.57 -23.19
CA ARG A 1 13.42 19.85 -23.22
C ARG A 1 13.17 20.70 -24.47
N GLY A 2 12.57 20.15 -25.52
CA GLY A 2 12.30 20.93 -26.76
C GLY A 2 11.38 22.15 -26.58
N HIS A 3 10.51 22.13 -25.55
CA HIS A 3 9.53 23.19 -25.30
C HIS A 3 9.62 23.78 -23.89
N VAL A 4 9.99 22.96 -22.88
CA VAL A 4 10.08 23.37 -21.47
C VAL A 4 11.32 22.79 -20.81
N THR A 5 11.83 23.46 -19.78
CA THR A 5 12.95 23.01 -18.95
C THR A 5 12.51 22.48 -17.58
N VAL A 6 11.31 22.90 -17.15
CA VAL A 6 10.71 22.53 -15.87
C VAL A 6 9.28 22.07 -16.13
N ALA A 7 8.84 21.02 -15.42
CA ALA A 7 7.47 20.54 -15.40
C ALA A 7 6.99 20.38 -13.95
N LEU A 8 5.68 20.53 -13.74
CA LEU A 8 5.06 20.23 -12.45
C LEU A 8 4.43 18.83 -12.50
N SER A 9 4.56 18.08 -11.41
CA SER A 9 3.95 16.76 -11.24
C SER A 9 3.02 16.74 -10.02
N GLY A 10 2.18 15.70 -9.94
CA GLY A 10 1.28 15.44 -8.82
C GLY A 10 1.83 14.47 -7.78
N ASP A 11 3.12 14.12 -7.85
CA ASP A 11 3.72 13.14 -6.94
C ASP A 11 3.60 13.59 -5.49
N GLY A 12 3.33 12.64 -4.59
CA GLY A 12 3.10 12.89 -3.17
C GLY A 12 1.65 13.20 -2.80
N ALA A 13 0.79 13.55 -3.76
CA ALA A 13 -0.61 13.86 -3.47
C ALA A 13 -1.37 12.66 -2.90
N ASP A 14 -1.19 11.48 -3.48
CA ASP A 14 -1.88 10.27 -3.05
C ASP A 14 -1.46 9.83 -1.65
N GLU A 15 -0.16 9.92 -1.34
CA GLU A 15 0.40 9.58 -0.04
C GLU A 15 -0.04 10.54 1.05
N LEU A 16 -0.08 11.84 0.75
CA LEU A 16 -0.41 12.89 1.72
C LEU A 16 -1.92 13.03 1.96
N PHE A 17 -2.74 12.86 0.92
CA PHE A 17 -4.18 13.09 0.97
C PHE A 17 -5.03 11.83 0.84
N GLY A 18 -4.40 10.64 0.87
CA GLY A 18 -5.13 9.36 0.91
C GLY A 18 -5.75 8.94 -0.41
N GLY A 19 -5.15 9.28 -1.56
CA GLY A 19 -5.67 8.99 -2.89
C GLY A 19 -5.69 7.51 -3.26
N TYR A 20 -4.79 6.69 -2.69
CA TYR A 20 -4.72 5.27 -3.02
C TYR A 20 -5.88 4.45 -2.46
N GLU A 21 -6.44 3.58 -3.29
CA GLU A 21 -7.50 2.63 -2.90
C GLU A 21 -7.07 1.73 -1.71
N ARG A 22 -5.78 1.42 -1.58
CA ARG A 22 -5.23 0.61 -0.48
C ARG A 22 -5.53 1.18 0.90
N TYR A 23 -5.59 2.50 1.07
CA TYR A 23 -5.92 3.11 2.37
C TYR A 23 -7.37 2.85 2.77
N ARG A 24 -8.30 2.91 1.80
CA ARG A 24 -9.72 2.57 2.03
C ARG A 24 -9.87 1.08 2.32
N VAL A 25 -9.13 0.22 1.60
CA VAL A 25 -9.10 -1.23 1.87
C VAL A 25 -8.63 -1.50 3.30
N MET A 26 -7.56 -0.87 3.76
CA MET A 26 -7.06 -1.02 5.13
C MET A 26 -8.09 -0.55 6.17
N LEU A 27 -8.80 0.54 5.90
CA LEU A 27 -9.88 1.02 6.77
C LEU A 27 -11.02 -0.01 6.88
N LEU A 28 -11.47 -0.56 5.75
CA LEU A 28 -12.51 -1.60 5.70
C LEU A 28 -12.07 -2.87 6.43
N LEU A 29 -10.83 -3.31 6.20
CA LEU A 29 -10.27 -4.50 6.88
C LEU A 29 -10.19 -4.28 8.39
N ARG A 30 -9.82 -3.07 8.85
CA ARG A 30 -9.85 -2.72 10.27
C ARG A 30 -11.26 -2.79 10.87
N LEU A 31 -12.28 -2.35 10.15
CA LEU A 31 -13.66 -2.50 10.59
C LEU A 31 -14.06 -3.97 10.67
N TYR A 32 -13.67 -4.76 9.68
CA TYR A 32 -13.92 -6.19 9.65
C TYR A 32 -13.22 -6.93 10.80
N THR A 33 -12.04 -6.51 11.24
CA THR A 33 -11.35 -7.14 12.39
C THR A 33 -12.06 -6.95 13.73
N ARG A 34 -13.03 -6.04 13.84
CA ARG A 34 -13.90 -5.91 15.04
C ARG A 34 -14.87 -7.08 15.19
N VAL A 35 -15.17 -7.81 14.10
CA VAL A 35 -15.99 -9.02 14.14
C VAL A 35 -15.20 -10.16 14.75
N PRO A 36 -15.76 -10.96 15.69
CA PRO A 36 -15.07 -12.09 16.31
C PRO A 36 -14.49 -13.06 15.27
N ARG A 37 -13.29 -13.59 15.55
CA ARG A 37 -12.53 -14.45 14.61
C ARG A 37 -13.32 -15.67 14.14
N THR A 38 -14.12 -16.28 15.02
CA THR A 38 -14.96 -17.44 14.68
C THR A 38 -15.99 -17.11 13.61
N VAL A 39 -16.66 -15.95 13.77
CA VAL A 39 -17.67 -15.46 12.80
C VAL A 39 -16.99 -15.11 11.49
N ARG A 40 -15.86 -14.38 11.52
CA ARG A 40 -15.07 -14.03 10.32
C ARG A 40 -14.66 -15.27 9.54
N ARG A 41 -14.16 -16.32 10.22
CA ARG A 41 -13.80 -17.60 9.58
C ARG A 41 -14.99 -18.25 8.89
N GLY A 42 -16.14 -18.32 9.55
CA GLY A 42 -17.37 -18.89 8.96
C GLY A 42 -17.80 -18.14 7.69
N ILE A 43 -17.87 -16.81 7.77
CA ILE A 43 -18.22 -15.95 6.63
C ILE A 43 -17.23 -16.15 5.49
N ARG A 44 -15.93 -16.11 5.79
CA ARG A 44 -14.87 -16.29 4.79
C ARG A 44 -14.96 -17.64 4.09
N THR A 45 -15.09 -18.72 4.85
CA THR A 45 -15.18 -20.09 4.29
C THR A 45 -16.40 -20.22 3.38
N ALA A 46 -17.57 -19.72 3.81
CA ALA A 46 -18.78 -19.75 3.02
C ALA A 46 -18.65 -18.93 1.73
N LEU A 47 -18.11 -17.70 1.81
CA LEU A 47 -17.94 -16.85 0.64
C LEU A 47 -16.90 -17.41 -0.34
N LEU A 48 -15.75 -17.92 0.15
CA LEU A 48 -14.74 -18.52 -0.72
C LEU A 48 -15.25 -19.80 -1.41
N ALA A 49 -16.15 -20.56 -0.79
CA ALA A 49 -16.77 -21.73 -1.41
C ALA A 49 -17.76 -21.35 -2.52
N LEU A 50 -18.39 -20.17 -2.42
CA LEU A 50 -19.34 -19.67 -3.43
C LEU A 50 -18.64 -18.95 -4.59
N LEU A 51 -17.42 -18.47 -4.39
CA LEU A 51 -16.67 -17.72 -5.41
C LEU A 51 -15.93 -18.68 -6.36
N PRO A 52 -15.90 -18.39 -7.68
CA PRO A 52 -15.17 -19.19 -8.66
C PRO A 52 -13.68 -19.33 -8.29
N PRO A 53 -13.07 -20.53 -8.41
CA PRO A 53 -11.68 -20.76 -7.99
C PRO A 53 -10.63 -20.03 -8.82
N LYS A 54 -10.94 -19.73 -10.07
CA LYS A 54 -10.05 -19.00 -11.02
C LYS A 54 -10.74 -17.75 -11.51
N THR A 55 -10.60 -16.68 -10.76
CA THR A 55 -11.18 -15.38 -11.16
C THR A 55 -10.02 -14.38 -11.37
N GLU A 56 -10.03 -13.70 -12.53
CA GLU A 56 -9.07 -12.63 -12.77
C GLU A 56 -9.17 -11.55 -11.70
N GLU A 57 -8.04 -11.09 -11.16
CA GLU A 57 -7.98 -10.07 -10.10
C GLU A 57 -8.68 -8.76 -10.47
N ARG A 58 -8.87 -8.49 -11.77
CA ARG A 58 -9.55 -7.29 -12.27
C ARG A 58 -11.07 -7.34 -12.13
N THR A 59 -11.65 -8.51 -11.89
CA THR A 59 -13.10 -8.66 -11.70
C THR A 59 -13.52 -8.34 -10.27
N VAL A 60 -14.79 -7.99 -10.06
CA VAL A 60 -15.37 -7.79 -8.71
C VAL A 60 -15.17 -9.02 -7.83
N PHE A 61 -15.39 -10.21 -8.39
CA PHE A 61 -15.23 -11.49 -7.68
C PHE A 61 -13.74 -11.74 -7.32
N GLY A 62 -12.81 -11.41 -8.20
CA GLY A 62 -11.38 -11.51 -7.92
C GLY A 62 -10.94 -10.58 -6.80
N ARG A 63 -11.40 -9.33 -6.82
CA ARG A 63 -11.13 -8.36 -5.74
C ARG A 63 -11.71 -8.81 -4.40
N LEU A 64 -12.95 -9.30 -4.40
CA LEU A 64 -13.60 -9.85 -3.19
C LEU A 64 -12.84 -11.06 -2.64
N ARG A 65 -12.46 -12.00 -3.51
CA ARG A 65 -11.66 -13.15 -3.13
C ARG A 65 -10.34 -12.74 -2.49
N ARG A 66 -9.62 -11.80 -3.12
CA ARG A 66 -8.36 -11.27 -2.58
C ARG A 66 -8.56 -10.59 -1.22
N LEU A 67 -9.63 -9.79 -1.05
CA LEU A 67 -9.96 -9.19 0.24
C LEU A 67 -10.19 -10.23 1.33
N LEU A 68 -10.92 -11.30 1.01
CA LEU A 68 -11.17 -12.41 1.94
C LEU A 68 -9.88 -13.17 2.31
N GLU A 69 -8.96 -13.37 1.37
CA GLU A 69 -7.66 -13.99 1.61
C GLU A 69 -6.73 -13.14 2.49
N ILE A 70 -6.82 -11.82 2.35
CA ILE A 70 -6.04 -10.86 3.15
C ILE A 70 -6.65 -10.65 4.54
N SER A 71 -7.95 -10.85 4.69
CA SER A 71 -8.71 -10.50 5.91
C SER A 71 -8.32 -11.28 7.17
N ASP A 72 -7.64 -12.42 7.03
CA ASP A 72 -7.11 -13.18 8.17
C ASP A 72 -5.77 -12.65 8.68
N ARG A 73 -5.13 -11.78 7.93
CA ARG A 73 -3.87 -11.15 8.32
C ARG A 73 -4.15 -9.89 9.11
N GLU A 74 -3.19 -9.46 9.91
CA GLU A 74 -3.33 -8.26 10.75
C GLU A 74 -2.08 -7.38 10.63
N GLY A 75 -2.23 -6.09 10.87
CA GLY A 75 -1.11 -5.15 10.93
C GLY A 75 -0.30 -5.03 9.64
N ILE A 76 1.00 -5.06 9.76
CA ILE A 76 1.95 -4.92 8.63
C ILE A 76 1.85 -6.07 7.64
N GLU A 77 1.57 -7.30 8.11
CA GLU A 77 1.37 -8.43 7.19
C GLU A 77 0.17 -8.23 6.27
N GLN A 78 -0.89 -7.61 6.80
CA GLN A 78 -2.08 -7.27 6.02
C GLN A 78 -1.74 -6.22 4.96
N TYR A 79 -1.01 -5.16 5.34
CA TYR A 79 -0.54 -4.15 4.40
C TYR A 79 0.36 -4.74 3.31
N LEU A 80 1.36 -5.55 3.69
CA LEU A 80 2.21 -6.25 2.74
C LEU A 80 1.41 -7.12 1.76
N ALA A 81 0.36 -7.79 2.23
CA ALA A 81 -0.50 -8.59 1.36
C ALA A 81 -1.32 -7.73 0.38
N VAL A 82 -1.71 -6.51 0.78
CA VAL A 82 -2.42 -5.55 -0.09
C VAL A 82 -1.50 -5.06 -1.21
N ILE A 83 -0.24 -4.71 -0.92
CA ILE A 83 0.68 -4.14 -1.89
C ILE A 83 1.44 -5.17 -2.72
N SER A 84 1.57 -6.42 -2.24
CA SER A 84 2.31 -7.48 -2.93
C SER A 84 1.67 -7.84 -4.27
N ARG A 85 2.48 -7.88 -5.32
CA ARG A 85 2.09 -8.35 -6.65
C ARG A 85 2.22 -9.86 -6.81
N PHE A 86 3.15 -10.47 -6.08
CA PHE A 86 3.42 -11.90 -6.14
C PHE A 86 3.01 -12.59 -4.84
N PRO A 87 2.31 -13.75 -4.92
CA PRO A 87 2.19 -14.65 -3.78
C PRO A 87 3.58 -15.07 -3.27
N ASN A 88 3.73 -15.31 -1.98
CA ASN A 88 5.02 -15.70 -1.39
C ASN A 88 5.62 -16.93 -2.06
N ALA A 89 4.81 -17.95 -2.34
CA ALA A 89 5.28 -19.17 -3.00
C ALA A 89 5.94 -18.89 -4.35
N VAL A 90 5.39 -17.96 -5.14
CA VAL A 90 5.98 -17.56 -6.42
C VAL A 90 7.29 -16.81 -6.22
N ALA A 91 7.35 -15.92 -5.21
CA ALA A 91 8.59 -15.21 -4.88
C ALA A 91 9.69 -16.18 -4.42
N ASP A 92 9.35 -17.18 -3.61
CA ASP A 92 10.26 -18.20 -3.13
C ASP A 92 10.82 -19.07 -4.27
N ASP A 93 10.00 -19.36 -5.28
CA ASP A 93 10.43 -20.12 -6.47
C ASP A 93 11.36 -19.31 -7.39
N LEU A 94 11.20 -18.00 -7.44
CA LEU A 94 12.01 -17.11 -8.28
C LEU A 94 13.36 -16.74 -7.65
N LEU A 95 13.48 -16.84 -6.33
CA LEU A 95 14.67 -16.39 -5.61
C LEU A 95 15.67 -17.54 -5.39
N PRO A 96 16.97 -17.27 -5.56
CA PRO A 96 18.03 -18.19 -5.10
C PRO A 96 17.90 -18.50 -3.61
N PRO A 97 18.29 -19.72 -3.16
CA PRO A 97 18.09 -20.15 -1.76
C PRO A 97 18.71 -19.21 -0.72
N ASP A 98 19.86 -18.63 -1.00
CA ASP A 98 20.59 -17.69 -0.15
C ASP A 98 19.84 -16.35 0.04
N LEU A 99 19.04 -15.93 -0.93
CA LEU A 99 18.26 -14.69 -0.85
C LEU A 99 16.85 -14.88 -0.27
N ARG A 100 16.32 -16.11 -0.23
CA ARG A 100 14.97 -16.40 0.27
C ARG A 100 14.76 -15.94 1.70
N HIS A 101 15.74 -16.12 2.56
CA HIS A 101 15.64 -15.69 3.97
C HIS A 101 15.57 -14.17 4.09
N ALA A 102 16.44 -13.44 3.39
CA ALA A 102 16.46 -11.98 3.41
C ALA A 102 15.19 -11.34 2.79
N ALA A 103 14.64 -11.99 1.77
CA ALA A 103 13.42 -11.56 1.09
C ALA A 103 12.14 -12.16 1.69
N SER A 104 12.25 -12.93 2.78
CA SER A 104 11.10 -13.57 3.42
C SER A 104 10.06 -12.55 3.91
N ARG A 105 8.79 -12.99 3.98
CA ARG A 105 7.70 -12.15 4.51
C ARG A 105 8.00 -11.65 5.92
N ASP A 106 8.60 -12.48 6.75
CA ASP A 106 8.97 -12.12 8.13
C ASP A 106 10.04 -11.02 8.16
N ALA A 107 11.03 -11.09 7.27
CA ALA A 107 12.06 -10.05 7.16
C ALA A 107 11.44 -8.72 6.70
N GLN A 108 10.56 -8.75 5.69
CA GLN A 108 9.84 -7.57 5.22
C GLN A 108 8.93 -6.98 6.32
N THR A 109 8.21 -7.84 7.06
CA THR A 109 7.33 -7.42 8.16
C THR A 109 8.14 -6.75 9.27
N ARG A 110 9.26 -7.35 9.69
CA ARG A 110 10.14 -6.75 10.71
C ARG A 110 10.72 -5.41 10.26
N PHE A 111 11.18 -5.33 9.02
CA PHE A 111 11.72 -4.08 8.46
C PHE A 111 10.69 -2.95 8.50
N LEU A 112 9.49 -3.18 7.97
CA LEU A 112 8.43 -2.16 7.97
C LEU A 112 7.91 -1.85 9.36
N ALA A 113 7.77 -2.86 10.24
CA ALA A 113 7.37 -2.66 11.63
C ALA A 113 8.36 -1.77 12.40
N GLY A 114 9.66 -1.90 12.11
CA GLY A 114 10.71 -1.04 12.68
C GLY A 114 10.62 0.42 12.26
N MET A 115 9.93 0.73 11.17
CA MET A 115 9.69 2.10 10.70
C MET A 115 8.40 2.71 11.27
N CYS A 116 7.52 1.90 11.85
CA CYS A 116 6.27 2.36 12.42
C CYS A 116 6.47 2.90 13.84
N ARG A 117 5.67 3.89 14.20
CA ARG A 117 5.52 4.28 15.62
C ARG A 117 4.87 3.16 16.41
N PRO A 118 5.20 2.98 17.69
CA PRO A 118 4.51 2.03 18.56
C PRO A 118 3.00 2.29 18.58
N GLY A 119 2.20 1.25 18.31
CA GLY A 119 0.75 1.37 18.32
C GLY A 119 0.05 0.50 17.29
N PRO A 120 -1.28 0.63 17.17
CA PRO A 120 -2.05 -0.09 16.18
C PRO A 120 -1.74 0.41 14.76
N ILE A 121 -1.64 -0.52 13.82
CA ILE A 121 -1.49 -0.18 12.40
C ILE A 121 -2.81 0.36 11.86
N THR A 122 -2.80 1.62 11.51
CA THR A 122 -3.95 2.36 10.99
C THR A 122 -3.70 2.80 9.55
N ALA A 123 -4.70 3.38 8.89
CA ALA A 123 -4.49 3.97 7.58
C ALA A 123 -3.47 5.12 7.62
N ASP A 124 -3.44 5.93 8.70
CA ASP A 124 -2.39 6.96 8.89
C ASP A 124 -1.01 6.35 8.96
N THR A 125 -0.83 5.27 9.75
CA THR A 125 0.45 4.53 9.82
C THR A 125 0.90 4.04 8.45
N ILE A 126 -0.04 3.55 7.62
CA ILE A 126 0.25 3.08 6.27
C ILE A 126 0.62 4.25 5.34
N MET A 127 -0.04 5.40 5.47
CA MET A 127 0.33 6.62 4.72
C MET A 127 1.74 7.09 5.11
N GLU A 128 2.10 7.10 6.40
CA GLU A 128 3.45 7.42 6.88
C GLU A 128 4.49 6.44 6.33
N LEU A 129 4.17 5.14 6.28
CA LEU A 129 5.03 4.12 5.67
C LEU A 129 5.22 4.35 4.17
N ASP A 130 4.13 4.63 3.44
CA ASP A 130 4.20 4.89 2.01
C ASP A 130 5.05 6.13 1.70
N ILE A 131 4.93 7.19 2.48
CA ILE A 131 5.78 8.39 2.35
C ILE A 131 7.25 8.02 2.56
N SER A 132 7.55 7.25 3.61
CA SER A 132 8.93 6.90 3.99
C SER A 132 9.57 5.85 3.07
N THR A 133 8.80 5.03 2.38
CA THR A 133 9.28 3.91 1.56
C THR A 133 8.92 4.06 0.10
N TYR A 134 7.65 3.92 -0.26
CA TYR A 134 7.18 3.87 -1.64
C TYR A 134 7.38 5.20 -2.38
N LEU A 135 6.96 6.32 -1.77
CA LEU A 135 7.15 7.64 -2.36
C LEU A 135 8.64 7.92 -2.59
N ASN A 136 9.45 7.78 -1.55
CA ASN A 136 10.85 8.15 -1.60
C ASN A 136 11.69 7.21 -2.47
N ASN A 137 11.56 5.88 -2.27
CA ASN A 137 12.47 4.91 -2.88
C ASN A 137 12.02 4.43 -4.27
N ASP A 138 10.73 4.56 -4.62
CA ASP A 138 10.22 4.15 -5.94
C ASP A 138 9.79 5.37 -6.76
N ILE A 139 8.77 6.11 -6.31
CA ILE A 139 8.15 7.17 -7.12
C ILE A 139 9.13 8.28 -7.44
N LEU A 140 9.68 8.96 -6.42
CA LEU A 140 10.56 10.11 -6.61
C LEU A 140 11.87 9.70 -7.28
N THR A 141 12.43 8.55 -6.90
CA THR A 141 13.66 8.03 -7.54
C THR A 141 13.43 7.73 -9.03
N LYS A 142 12.29 7.15 -9.39
CA LYS A 142 11.93 6.85 -10.77
C LYS A 142 11.69 8.12 -11.58
N VAL A 143 10.91 9.05 -11.03
CA VAL A 143 10.59 10.33 -11.69
C VAL A 143 11.86 11.13 -11.93
N ASP A 144 12.72 11.28 -10.91
CA ASP A 144 13.98 12.01 -11.02
C ASP A 144 14.89 11.40 -12.11
N ARG A 145 15.14 10.10 -12.04
CA ARG A 145 16.01 9.43 -13.03
C ARG A 145 15.45 9.50 -14.44
N ALA A 146 14.15 9.30 -14.62
CA ALA A 146 13.52 9.33 -15.94
C ALA A 146 13.50 10.74 -16.54
N SER A 147 13.18 11.76 -15.75
CA SER A 147 13.12 13.14 -16.20
C SER A 147 14.52 13.70 -16.47
N MET A 148 15.48 13.43 -15.58
CA MET A 148 16.86 13.88 -15.75
C MET A 148 17.56 13.22 -16.93
N ALA A 149 17.22 12.00 -17.31
CA ALA A 149 17.70 11.36 -18.54
C ALA A 149 17.37 12.20 -19.79
N HIS A 150 16.34 13.04 -19.72
CA HIS A 150 15.93 13.98 -20.76
C HIS A 150 16.23 15.44 -20.41
N ALA A 151 17.04 15.69 -19.37
CA ALA A 151 17.37 17.02 -18.84
C ALA A 151 16.12 17.89 -18.55
N LEU A 152 15.03 17.26 -18.06
CA LEU A 152 13.82 17.93 -17.63
C LEU A 152 13.77 17.94 -16.09
N GLU A 153 13.67 19.12 -15.51
CA GLU A 153 13.45 19.26 -14.07
C GLU A 153 11.97 19.05 -13.75
N VAL A 154 11.68 18.15 -12.81
CA VAL A 154 10.32 17.93 -12.32
C VAL A 154 10.21 18.41 -10.88
N ARG A 155 9.20 19.20 -10.60
CA ARG A 155 8.86 19.71 -9.26
C ARG A 155 7.50 19.21 -8.84
N SER A 156 7.38 18.78 -7.59
CA SER A 156 6.16 18.26 -6.99
C SER A 156 5.63 19.24 -5.93
N PRO A 157 4.69 20.13 -6.27
CA PRO A 157 4.18 21.15 -5.34
C PRO A 157 3.55 20.55 -4.07
N PHE A 158 3.00 19.34 -4.13
CA PHE A 158 2.46 18.64 -2.96
C PHE A 158 3.52 18.29 -1.92
N LEU A 159 4.78 18.22 -2.32
CA LEU A 159 5.91 17.93 -1.41
C LEU A 159 6.57 19.19 -0.85
N ASP A 160 5.98 20.35 -1.09
CA ASP A 160 6.36 21.55 -0.35
C ASP A 160 6.17 21.34 1.15
N PRO A 161 7.17 21.68 2.00
CA PRO A 161 7.10 21.42 3.44
C PRO A 161 5.83 21.94 4.11
N GLU A 162 5.36 23.14 3.77
CA GLU A 162 4.16 23.73 4.37
C GLU A 162 2.90 22.93 3.97
N ILE A 163 2.81 22.48 2.72
CA ILE A 163 1.70 21.66 2.23
C ILE A 163 1.75 20.27 2.87
N ALA A 164 2.94 19.67 2.97
CA ALA A 164 3.12 18.36 3.58
C ALA A 164 2.76 18.39 5.08
N GLU A 165 3.22 19.40 5.83
CA GLU A 165 2.87 19.59 7.24
C GLU A 165 1.35 19.78 7.42
N LEU A 166 0.72 20.62 6.60
CA LEU A 166 -0.72 20.78 6.60
C LEU A 166 -1.42 19.45 6.35
N ALA A 167 -1.03 18.73 5.29
CA ALA A 167 -1.61 17.45 4.93
C ALA A 167 -1.49 16.42 6.06
N LEU A 168 -0.31 16.32 6.70
CA LEU A 168 -0.07 15.42 7.82
C LEU A 168 -0.88 15.80 9.07
N SER A 169 -1.20 17.07 9.27
CA SER A 169 -2.02 17.54 10.39
C SER A 169 -3.52 17.26 10.22
N LEU A 170 -3.99 17.01 8.99
CA LEU A 170 -5.40 16.78 8.71
C LEU A 170 -5.89 15.45 9.29
N PRO A 171 -7.08 15.42 9.92
CA PRO A 171 -7.70 14.18 10.37
C PRO A 171 -7.95 13.20 9.22
N LEU A 172 -7.75 11.90 9.47
CA LEU A 172 -7.94 10.84 8.48
C LEU A 172 -9.31 10.89 7.78
N GLY A 173 -10.37 11.24 8.52
CA GLY A 173 -11.73 11.38 7.97
C GLY A 173 -11.87 12.45 6.89
N TRP A 174 -10.99 13.44 6.87
CA TRP A 174 -10.97 14.47 5.81
C TRP A 174 -10.24 13.97 4.56
N LYS A 175 -9.26 13.10 4.74
CA LYS A 175 -8.47 12.49 3.65
C LYS A 175 -9.20 11.31 3.01
N LEU A 176 -9.86 10.48 3.80
CA LEU A 176 -10.52 9.24 3.37
C LEU A 176 -12.05 9.33 3.46
N ASN A 177 -12.63 10.50 3.19
CA ASN A 177 -14.08 10.64 3.14
C ASN A 177 -14.64 9.71 2.05
N GLY A 178 -15.45 8.73 2.48
CA GLY A 178 -16.03 7.70 1.62
C GLY A 178 -17.02 8.30 0.61
N ARG A 179 -16.53 8.79 -0.51
CA ARG A 179 -17.30 8.97 -1.74
C ARG A 179 -17.04 7.85 -2.70
#